data_43fd80e0ee6393c38eca8f10f6677a34
#
_entry.id   43fd80e0ee6393c38eca8f10f6677a34
#
_cell.length_a   1.000
_cell.length_b   1.000
_cell.length_c   1.000
_cell.angle_alpha   90.00
_cell.angle_beta   90.00
_cell.angle_gamma   90.00
#
_symmetry.space_group_name_H-M   'P 1'
#
loop_
_entity.id
_entity.type
_entity.pdbx_description
1 polymer ?
#
loop_
_entity_poly.entity_id
_entity_poly.type
_entity_poly.pdbx_seq_one_letter_code
_entity_poly.pdbx_strand_id
1 'polypeptide(L)'
;MKHIFTIIFSLLLICSASQAQDSRDGSKPFLKSVFNSSGKKKESVNVTLRDGSLYTGELRRKRPHGNGSVQYANGDKYCGTFLDGYRHGSGIYEYRNGDRFEGDYKENEKHGTGVYLFADGRKYNGSWVNDQMQGYGRLDYSNGDYYVGAWVQGKRAGSGTYIYADGATYTGEWRDDKYDGVGTFIWSDNRKYVGEWSNGRRNGSGVFMSPAGDNYEGMWAHNVCEGQGRCRYADGTLYEGGFKDNMWHGNGKYVAADSTVYEGGFKEGKRNGTGVMYFPNGDVYKGEWQDGLRTGKGTYTWANGDVYEGNWEDDAMNGAGVLRMADGRRYNGGFVEGLEHGAGVATDADGTRYEGVFVEGQRNGSFIVKDAQGNILRECEYNLGIID
;
A
#
# COMPACT_ATOMS: atom_id res chain seq x y z
N MET A 1 -18.81 19.66 21.54
CA MET A 1 -19.81 18.95 20.71
C MET A 1 -21.26 19.09 21.19
N LYS A 2 -21.60 20.03 22.08
CA LYS A 2 -22.98 20.21 22.59
C LYS A 2 -23.65 21.53 22.17
N HIS A 3 -23.02 22.40 21.40
CA HIS A 3 -23.55 23.72 21.03
C HIS A 3 -24.00 23.88 19.57
N ILE A 4 -23.87 22.85 18.72
CA ILE A 4 -24.25 22.92 17.29
C ILE A 4 -25.70 22.49 17.04
N PHE A 5 -26.35 21.83 17.99
CA PHE A 5 -27.70 21.29 17.81
C PHE A 5 -28.86 22.29 18.09
N THR A 6 -28.60 23.46 18.64
CA THR A 6 -29.67 24.34 19.15
C THR A 6 -30.11 25.42 18.16
N ILE A 7 -29.39 25.70 17.08
CA ILE A 7 -29.73 26.80 16.14
C ILE A 7 -30.58 26.34 14.95
N ILE A 8 -30.62 25.04 14.65
CA ILE A 8 -31.32 24.50 13.46
C ILE A 8 -32.85 24.43 13.63
N PHE A 9 -33.38 24.50 14.87
CA PHE A 9 -34.79 24.28 15.13
C PHE A 9 -35.71 25.50 14.93
N SER A 10 -35.18 26.71 14.80
CA SER A 10 -36.00 27.92 14.71
C SER A 10 -36.42 28.36 13.30
N LEU A 11 -35.81 27.81 12.24
CA LEU A 11 -36.12 28.20 10.84
C LEU A 11 -37.16 27.33 10.14
N LEU A 12 -37.44 26.14 10.65
CA LEU A 12 -38.41 25.19 10.06
C LEU A 12 -39.86 25.67 10.11
N LEU A 13 -40.16 26.72 10.88
CA LEU A 13 -41.52 27.17 11.13
C LEU A 13 -42.11 28.15 10.10
N ILE A 14 -41.26 28.75 9.25
CA ILE A 14 -41.76 29.77 8.29
C ILE A 14 -42.03 29.14 6.91
N CYS A 15 -41.37 28.07 6.54
CA CYS A 15 -41.60 27.38 5.26
C CYS A 15 -42.77 26.38 5.27
N SER A 16 -43.22 25.91 6.43
CA SER A 16 -44.32 24.94 6.52
C SER A 16 -45.72 25.53 6.38
N ALA A 17 -45.85 26.85 6.40
CA ALA A 17 -47.15 27.51 6.30
C ALA A 17 -47.77 27.57 4.88
N SER A 18 -47.03 27.21 3.83
CA SER A 18 -47.51 27.21 2.44
C SER A 18 -47.82 25.81 1.86
N GLN A 19 -47.69 24.73 2.64
CA GLN A 19 -48.03 23.37 2.21
C GLN A 19 -48.93 22.65 3.21
N ALA A 20 -50.06 23.25 3.54
CA ALA A 20 -51.14 22.59 4.27
C ALA A 20 -52.31 22.33 3.32
N GLN A 21 -52.13 21.37 2.42
CA GLN A 21 -53.26 20.57 1.87
C GLN A 21 -52.71 19.24 1.34
N ASP A 22 -53.17 18.20 2.02
CA ASP A 22 -53.20 16.80 1.64
C ASP A 22 -52.03 15.89 2.04
N SER A 23 -52.15 15.30 3.24
CA SER A 23 -52.01 13.85 3.44
C SER A 23 -52.42 13.45 4.86
N ARG A 24 -53.36 12.53 4.94
CA ARG A 24 -53.85 11.90 6.19
C ARG A 24 -52.74 10.91 6.65
N ASP A 25 -52.02 11.26 7.69
CA ASP A 25 -51.50 10.29 8.64
C ASP A 25 -51.30 10.94 10.01
N GLY A 26 -51.71 10.23 11.04
CA GLY A 26 -51.99 10.71 12.38
C GLY A 26 -50.79 10.90 13.30
N SER A 27 -49.95 11.89 13.05
CA SER A 27 -48.99 12.40 14.03
C SER A 27 -49.21 13.88 14.25
N LYS A 28 -49.60 14.23 15.51
CA LYS A 28 -49.91 15.60 15.92
C LYS A 28 -48.73 16.54 15.68
N PRO A 29 -48.96 17.73 15.08
CA PRO A 29 -47.92 18.75 14.96
C PRO A 29 -47.58 19.33 16.33
N PHE A 30 -46.32 19.24 16.71
CA PHE A 30 -45.76 19.89 17.90
C PHE A 30 -45.50 21.36 17.56
N LEU A 31 -46.55 22.18 17.54
CA LEU A 31 -46.50 23.62 17.33
C LEU A 31 -47.11 24.32 18.55
N LYS A 32 -46.26 24.71 19.49
CA LYS A 32 -46.58 25.83 20.39
C LYS A 32 -45.33 26.55 20.90
N SER A 33 -45.34 27.86 20.64
CA SER A 33 -44.63 28.94 21.35
C SER A 33 -43.11 29.13 21.11
N VAL A 34 -42.79 30.00 20.16
CA VAL A 34 -41.77 31.03 20.38
C VAL A 34 -42.28 32.34 19.79
N PHE A 35 -43.21 33.00 20.50
CA PHE A 35 -43.49 34.42 20.34
C PHE A 35 -43.51 35.00 21.73
N ASN A 36 -42.38 35.58 22.12
CA ASN A 36 -42.38 36.66 23.11
C ASN A 36 -41.06 37.43 23.04
N SER A 37 -41.11 38.58 22.37
CA SER A 37 -40.51 39.82 22.84
C SER A 37 -40.98 40.98 21.97
N SER A 38 -41.63 41.92 22.59
CA SER A 38 -41.93 43.29 22.21
C SER A 38 -41.24 43.81 20.93
N GLY A 39 -41.98 43.81 19.81
CA GLY A 39 -41.57 44.48 18.58
C GLY A 39 -42.76 44.51 17.61
N LYS A 40 -43.09 45.65 17.07
CA LYS A 40 -44.11 45.82 16.04
C LYS A 40 -44.00 44.71 14.99
N LYS A 41 -45.10 43.97 14.76
CA LYS A 41 -45.24 42.98 13.68
C LYS A 41 -44.81 43.64 12.37
N LYS A 42 -43.69 43.28 11.83
CA LYS A 42 -43.31 43.70 10.49
C LYS A 42 -44.22 43.00 9.50
N GLU A 43 -44.90 43.76 8.65
CA GLU A 43 -45.81 43.21 7.65
C GLU A 43 -45.01 42.44 6.61
N SER A 44 -45.36 41.18 6.37
CA SER A 44 -44.89 40.44 5.22
C SER A 44 -45.68 40.83 3.99
N VAL A 45 -44.99 41.04 2.88
CA VAL A 45 -45.62 41.41 1.60
C VAL A 45 -45.38 40.31 0.58
N ASN A 46 -46.29 40.19 -0.39
CA ASN A 46 -46.14 39.34 -1.56
C ASN A 46 -45.78 40.23 -2.78
N VAL A 47 -44.66 40.02 -3.40
CA VAL A 47 -44.16 40.85 -4.50
C VAL A 47 -43.58 39.99 -5.61
N THR A 48 -43.91 40.32 -6.86
CA THR A 48 -43.20 39.77 -8.02
C THR A 48 -41.92 40.61 -8.25
N LEU A 49 -40.77 39.94 -8.23
CA LEU A 49 -39.49 40.55 -8.51
C LEU A 49 -39.29 40.81 -10.02
N ARG A 50 -38.26 41.59 -10.41
CA ARG A 50 -38.01 41.95 -11.81
C ARG A 50 -37.74 40.76 -12.73
N ASP A 51 -37.20 39.67 -12.21
CA ASP A 51 -36.92 38.43 -12.90
C ASP A 51 -38.10 37.44 -12.98
N GLY A 52 -39.29 37.89 -12.51
CA GLY A 52 -40.50 37.06 -12.47
C GLY A 52 -40.61 36.16 -11.25
N SER A 53 -39.66 36.18 -10.34
CA SER A 53 -39.66 35.41 -9.11
C SER A 53 -40.73 35.98 -8.12
N LEU A 54 -41.34 35.10 -7.34
CA LEU A 54 -42.33 35.49 -6.32
C LEU A 54 -41.64 35.53 -4.94
N TYR A 55 -41.63 36.72 -4.34
CA TYR A 55 -41.09 36.95 -3.01
C TYR A 55 -42.22 37.13 -1.98
N THR A 56 -42.09 36.50 -0.85
CA THR A 56 -42.97 36.69 0.32
C THR A 56 -42.07 36.95 1.53
N GLY A 57 -42.22 38.11 2.18
CA GLY A 57 -41.40 38.42 3.34
C GLY A 57 -41.28 39.92 3.64
N GLU A 58 -40.29 40.27 4.45
CA GLU A 58 -40.00 41.64 4.86
C GLU A 58 -39.27 42.41 3.76
N LEU A 59 -39.55 43.68 3.59
CA LEU A 59 -38.85 44.59 2.67
C LEU A 59 -38.18 45.73 3.43
N ARG A 60 -36.99 46.12 2.98
CA ARG A 60 -36.33 47.38 3.34
C ARG A 60 -35.92 48.11 2.06
N ARG A 61 -36.36 49.34 1.91
CA ARG A 61 -36.11 50.14 0.71
C ARG A 61 -36.49 49.41 -0.58
N LYS A 62 -37.64 48.73 -0.57
CA LYS A 62 -38.17 47.91 -1.70
C LYS A 62 -37.28 46.70 -2.08
N ARG A 63 -36.40 46.24 -1.20
CA ARG A 63 -35.54 45.02 -1.40
C ARG A 63 -35.88 44.01 -0.32
N PRO A 64 -35.79 42.70 -0.63
CA PRO A 64 -35.85 41.63 0.38
C PRO A 64 -34.94 41.92 1.57
N HIS A 65 -35.45 41.83 2.77
CA HIS A 65 -34.72 42.09 4.01
C HIS A 65 -35.36 41.33 5.16
N GLY A 66 -34.56 40.88 6.15
CA GLY A 66 -35.14 40.06 7.24
C GLY A 66 -35.53 38.67 6.73
N ASN A 67 -36.59 38.11 7.30
CA ASN A 67 -37.09 36.79 6.94
C ASN A 67 -37.98 36.83 5.70
N GLY A 68 -37.81 35.84 4.81
CA GLY A 68 -38.64 35.72 3.61
C GLY A 68 -38.42 34.42 2.83
N SER A 69 -39.24 34.23 1.82
CA SER A 69 -39.15 33.14 0.89
C SER A 69 -39.22 33.66 -0.56
N VAL A 70 -38.53 32.98 -1.46
CA VAL A 70 -38.58 33.23 -2.92
C VAL A 70 -38.90 31.92 -3.62
N GLN A 71 -39.85 31.98 -4.54
CA GLN A 71 -40.01 31.00 -5.59
C GLN A 71 -39.45 31.60 -6.89
N TYR A 72 -38.32 31.10 -7.33
CA TYR A 72 -37.65 31.58 -8.52
C TYR A 72 -38.37 31.14 -9.79
N ALA A 73 -38.25 31.92 -10.85
CA ALA A 73 -38.83 31.62 -12.15
C ALA A 73 -38.33 30.31 -12.79
N ASN A 74 -37.15 29.88 -12.43
CA ASN A 74 -36.55 28.58 -12.87
C ASN A 74 -37.09 27.38 -12.13
N GLY A 75 -37.95 27.60 -11.11
CA GLY A 75 -38.53 26.54 -10.26
C GLY A 75 -37.81 26.26 -8.96
N ASP A 76 -36.65 26.88 -8.71
CA ASP A 76 -35.95 26.79 -7.43
C ASP A 76 -36.73 27.51 -6.34
N LYS A 77 -36.45 27.18 -5.07
CA LYS A 77 -37.06 27.86 -3.91
C LYS A 77 -35.99 28.20 -2.89
N TYR A 78 -36.15 29.33 -2.25
CA TYR A 78 -35.36 29.72 -1.08
C TYR A 78 -36.27 30.16 0.06
N CYS A 79 -35.92 29.77 1.26
CA CYS A 79 -36.55 30.25 2.49
C CYS A 79 -35.46 30.55 3.50
N GLY A 80 -35.42 31.78 4.01
CA GLY A 80 -34.35 32.19 4.93
C GLY A 80 -34.28 33.69 5.13
N THR A 81 -33.08 34.13 5.56
CA THR A 81 -32.84 35.55 5.82
C THR A 81 -32.26 36.26 4.61
N PHE A 82 -32.58 37.54 4.49
CA PHE A 82 -32.13 38.46 3.45
C PHE A 82 -31.51 39.71 4.06
N LEU A 83 -30.49 40.23 3.41
CA LEU A 83 -29.89 41.52 3.71
C LEU A 83 -29.78 42.33 2.42
N ASP A 84 -30.59 43.43 2.34
CA ASP A 84 -30.62 44.39 1.24
C ASP A 84 -30.75 43.75 -0.17
N GLY A 85 -31.52 42.66 -0.28
CA GLY A 85 -31.82 41.96 -1.50
C GLY A 85 -31.04 40.68 -1.73
N TYR A 86 -30.01 40.39 -0.91
CA TYR A 86 -29.19 39.20 -1.01
C TYR A 86 -29.58 38.17 0.04
N ARG A 87 -29.52 36.88 -0.28
CA ARG A 87 -29.56 35.79 0.71
C ARG A 87 -28.39 36.00 1.67
N HIS A 88 -28.69 36.01 2.99
CA HIS A 88 -27.68 36.27 4.00
C HIS A 88 -28.11 35.62 5.33
N GLY A 89 -27.14 35.14 6.15
CA GLY A 89 -27.44 34.34 7.33
C GLY A 89 -28.04 33.01 6.96
N SER A 90 -28.91 32.44 7.80
CA SER A 90 -29.36 31.06 7.61
C SER A 90 -30.53 30.95 6.64
N GLY A 91 -30.52 29.88 5.83
CA GLY A 91 -31.58 29.60 4.87
C GLY A 91 -31.58 28.20 4.30
N ILE A 92 -32.68 27.87 3.65
CA ILE A 92 -32.87 26.62 2.91
C ILE A 92 -33.04 26.95 1.43
N TYR A 93 -32.32 26.32 0.57
CA TYR A 93 -32.45 26.39 -0.88
C TYR A 93 -32.81 25.01 -1.43
N GLU A 94 -33.91 24.94 -2.13
CA GLU A 94 -34.37 23.75 -2.84
C GLU A 94 -34.18 23.99 -4.36
N TYR A 95 -33.34 23.22 -4.95
CA TYR A 95 -33.06 23.27 -6.40
C TYR A 95 -34.11 22.47 -7.16
N ARG A 96 -34.49 22.92 -8.33
CA ARG A 96 -35.40 22.20 -9.22
C ARG A 96 -34.97 20.77 -9.57
N ASN A 97 -33.66 20.52 -9.58
CA ASN A 97 -33.09 19.20 -9.86
C ASN A 97 -33.21 18.21 -8.69
N GLY A 98 -33.75 18.64 -7.53
CA GLY A 98 -33.88 17.84 -6.32
C GLY A 98 -32.76 18.00 -5.29
N ASP A 99 -31.72 18.75 -5.61
CA ASP A 99 -30.71 19.12 -4.60
C ASP A 99 -31.35 20.02 -3.52
N ARG A 100 -30.77 20.00 -2.32
CA ARG A 100 -31.17 20.87 -1.23
C ARG A 100 -29.97 21.32 -0.41
N PHE A 101 -29.89 22.61 -0.14
CA PHE A 101 -28.91 23.16 0.79
C PHE A 101 -29.64 23.79 2.00
N GLU A 102 -29.12 23.49 3.18
CA GLU A 102 -29.56 24.13 4.43
C GLU A 102 -28.34 24.60 5.20
N GLY A 103 -28.18 25.90 5.38
CA GLY A 103 -26.99 26.48 6.00
C GLY A 103 -26.92 27.98 5.87
N ASP A 104 -25.71 28.50 6.07
CA ASP A 104 -25.46 29.93 6.10
C ASP A 104 -25.16 30.47 4.69
N TYR A 105 -25.57 31.71 4.46
CA TYR A 105 -25.36 32.48 3.24
C TYR A 105 -24.67 33.80 3.53
N LYS A 106 -23.85 34.26 2.61
CA LYS A 106 -23.30 35.60 2.56
C LYS A 106 -23.37 36.09 1.11
N GLU A 107 -24.10 37.20 0.89
CA GLU A 107 -24.21 37.84 -0.43
C GLU A 107 -24.63 36.89 -1.57
N ASN A 108 -25.64 36.04 -1.32
CA ASN A 108 -26.17 34.98 -2.18
C ASN A 108 -25.34 33.70 -2.29
N GLU A 109 -24.15 33.63 -1.75
CA GLU A 109 -23.28 32.48 -1.80
C GLU A 109 -23.39 31.65 -0.52
N LYS A 110 -23.30 30.31 -0.62
CA LYS A 110 -23.15 29.41 0.53
C LYS A 110 -21.89 29.76 1.29
N HIS A 111 -22.01 29.99 2.59
CA HIS A 111 -20.90 30.40 3.46
C HIS A 111 -21.09 29.81 4.85
N GLY A 112 -20.07 29.92 5.73
CA GLY A 112 -20.21 29.40 7.11
C GLY A 112 -20.36 27.88 7.15
N THR A 113 -21.44 27.40 7.75
CA THR A 113 -21.74 25.96 7.88
C THR A 113 -23.04 25.60 7.17
N GLY A 114 -23.11 24.36 6.67
CA GLY A 114 -24.33 23.90 6.01
C GLY A 114 -24.32 22.44 5.61
N VAL A 115 -25.54 21.95 5.35
CA VAL A 115 -25.80 20.60 4.84
C VAL A 115 -26.27 20.70 3.40
N TYR A 116 -25.61 20.02 2.49
CA TYR A 116 -26.03 19.86 1.10
C TYR A 116 -26.47 18.41 0.85
N LEU A 117 -27.71 18.25 0.45
CA LEU A 117 -28.27 16.99 0.00
C LEU A 117 -28.30 17.01 -1.52
N PHE A 118 -27.54 16.12 -2.14
CA PHE A 118 -27.52 15.95 -3.58
C PHE A 118 -28.67 15.07 -4.03
N ALA A 119 -29.24 15.33 -5.18
CA ALA A 119 -30.33 14.53 -5.77
C ALA A 119 -29.91 13.06 -6.05
N ASP A 120 -28.62 12.80 -6.17
CA ASP A 120 -28.03 11.45 -6.35
C ASP A 120 -27.84 10.68 -5.03
N GLY A 121 -28.29 11.24 -3.90
CA GLY A 121 -28.27 10.63 -2.57
C GLY A 121 -27.01 10.94 -1.75
N ARG A 122 -26.03 11.63 -2.30
CA ARG A 122 -24.89 12.12 -1.51
C ARG A 122 -25.33 13.18 -0.51
N LYS A 123 -24.60 13.29 0.62
CA LYS A 123 -24.83 14.32 1.63
C LYS A 123 -23.53 14.90 2.13
N TYR A 124 -23.35 16.19 1.96
CA TYR A 124 -22.24 16.92 2.58
C TYR A 124 -22.72 17.70 3.80
N ASN A 125 -21.98 17.61 4.90
CA ASN A 125 -22.18 18.40 6.11
C ASN A 125 -20.85 18.99 6.53
N GLY A 126 -20.68 20.31 6.43
CA GLY A 126 -19.42 20.96 6.72
C GLY A 126 -19.40 22.44 6.45
N SER A 127 -18.18 22.97 6.30
CA SER A 127 -17.93 24.39 6.07
C SER A 127 -17.99 24.74 4.58
N TRP A 128 -18.41 25.98 4.31
CA TRP A 128 -18.62 26.56 2.98
C TRP A 128 -17.99 27.94 2.89
N VAL A 129 -17.36 28.23 1.78
CA VAL A 129 -16.89 29.57 1.42
C VAL A 129 -17.15 29.78 -0.07
N ASN A 130 -17.89 30.85 -0.42
CA ASN A 130 -18.18 31.24 -1.80
C ASN A 130 -18.68 30.05 -2.65
N ASP A 131 -19.76 29.41 -2.20
CA ASP A 131 -20.40 28.25 -2.82
C ASP A 131 -19.58 26.95 -2.85
N GLN A 132 -18.36 26.93 -2.32
CA GLN A 132 -17.48 25.77 -2.34
C GLN A 132 -17.33 25.12 -0.96
N MET A 133 -17.28 23.79 -0.92
CA MET A 133 -16.86 23.05 0.27
C MET A 133 -15.45 23.48 0.67
N GLN A 134 -15.27 23.96 1.88
CA GLN A 134 -14.02 24.52 2.39
C GLN A 134 -13.89 24.21 3.89
N GLY A 135 -12.64 24.06 4.38
CA GLY A 135 -12.41 23.76 5.80
C GLY A 135 -12.72 22.30 6.14
N TYR A 136 -13.44 22.04 7.23
CA TYR A 136 -13.72 20.68 7.68
C TYR A 136 -15.15 20.25 7.36
N GLY A 137 -15.32 19.01 6.89
CA GLY A 137 -16.65 18.50 6.56
C GLY A 137 -16.69 16.99 6.35
N ARG A 138 -17.92 16.46 6.33
CA ARG A 138 -18.23 15.06 6.03
C ARG A 138 -19.04 14.96 4.74
N LEU A 139 -18.62 14.10 3.84
CA LEU A 139 -19.37 13.71 2.65
C LEU A 139 -19.73 12.21 2.75
N ASP A 140 -21.02 11.93 2.81
CA ASP A 140 -21.57 10.59 2.68
C ASP A 140 -21.91 10.36 1.21
N TYR A 141 -21.47 9.24 0.65
CA TYR A 141 -21.74 8.81 -0.72
C TYR A 141 -22.93 7.85 -0.76
N SER A 142 -23.63 7.79 -1.88
CA SER A 142 -24.80 6.93 -2.06
C SER A 142 -24.51 5.42 -2.02
N ASN A 143 -23.26 5.03 -2.24
CA ASN A 143 -22.80 3.64 -2.14
C ASN A 143 -22.44 3.19 -0.72
N GLY A 144 -22.59 4.07 0.29
CA GLY A 144 -22.29 3.80 1.69
C GLY A 144 -20.87 4.18 2.13
N ASP A 145 -20.01 4.61 1.21
CA ASP A 145 -18.73 5.22 1.57
C ASP A 145 -18.96 6.57 2.27
N TYR A 146 -17.96 7.02 3.04
CA TYR A 146 -17.94 8.42 3.49
C TYR A 146 -16.53 8.93 3.72
N TYR A 147 -16.38 10.25 3.58
CA TYR A 147 -15.16 10.97 3.89
C TYR A 147 -15.39 11.98 5.02
N VAL A 148 -14.46 12.06 5.95
CA VAL A 148 -14.42 13.09 7.00
C VAL A 148 -13.03 13.71 7.01
N GLY A 149 -12.94 15.02 6.79
CA GLY A 149 -11.64 15.68 6.75
C GLY A 149 -11.68 17.09 6.18
N ALA A 150 -10.52 17.57 5.80
CA ALA A 150 -10.34 18.91 5.25
C ALA A 150 -10.73 18.97 3.75
N TRP A 151 -11.24 20.14 3.37
CA TRP A 151 -11.69 20.47 2.02
C TRP A 151 -11.08 21.80 1.58
N VAL A 152 -10.63 21.86 0.36
CA VAL A 152 -10.16 23.08 -0.29
C VAL A 152 -10.77 23.16 -1.68
N GLN A 153 -11.53 24.24 -1.94
CA GLN A 153 -12.20 24.48 -3.23
C GLN A 153 -13.01 23.29 -3.75
N GLY A 154 -13.76 22.64 -2.87
CA GLY A 154 -14.63 21.50 -3.21
C GLY A 154 -13.91 20.16 -3.34
N LYS A 155 -12.61 20.08 -3.08
CA LYS A 155 -11.81 18.86 -3.14
C LYS A 155 -11.28 18.46 -1.78
N ARG A 156 -11.13 17.16 -1.55
CA ARG A 156 -10.46 16.62 -0.36
C ARG A 156 -9.01 17.05 -0.35
N ALA A 157 -8.54 17.62 0.77
CA ALA A 157 -7.19 18.12 0.93
C ALA A 157 -6.75 18.05 2.41
N GLY A 158 -5.45 18.15 2.70
CA GLY A 158 -4.95 18.05 4.07
C GLY A 158 -5.31 16.73 4.74
N SER A 159 -5.53 16.72 6.05
CA SER A 159 -5.81 15.49 6.80
C SER A 159 -7.28 15.06 6.69
N GLY A 160 -7.50 13.77 6.47
CA GLY A 160 -8.86 13.21 6.41
C GLY A 160 -8.89 11.68 6.44
N THR A 161 -10.08 11.16 6.73
CA THR A 161 -10.36 9.73 6.76
C THR A 161 -11.45 9.40 5.74
N TYR A 162 -11.18 8.44 4.88
CA TYR A 162 -12.15 7.83 3.98
C TYR A 162 -12.48 6.43 4.47
N ILE A 163 -13.74 6.14 4.62
CA ILE A 163 -14.25 4.83 5.01
C ILE A 163 -15.06 4.29 3.84
N TYR A 164 -14.69 3.13 3.38
CA TYR A 164 -15.36 2.39 2.32
C TYR A 164 -16.51 1.57 2.90
N ALA A 165 -17.52 1.33 2.10
CA ALA A 165 -18.68 0.52 2.49
C ALA A 165 -18.34 -0.94 2.85
N ASP A 166 -17.25 -1.46 2.30
CA ASP A 166 -16.72 -2.79 2.61
C ASP A 166 -15.92 -2.87 3.92
N GLY A 167 -15.77 -1.73 4.63
CA GLY A 167 -15.03 -1.59 5.88
C GLY A 167 -13.55 -1.23 5.71
N ALA A 168 -13.03 -1.13 4.49
CA ALA A 168 -11.68 -0.60 4.28
C ALA A 168 -11.59 0.87 4.72
N THR A 169 -10.42 1.32 5.15
CA THR A 169 -10.22 2.71 5.59
C THR A 169 -8.91 3.28 5.08
N TYR A 170 -8.93 4.56 4.74
CA TYR A 170 -7.73 5.36 4.58
C TYR A 170 -7.77 6.53 5.57
N THR A 171 -6.70 6.73 6.32
CA THR A 171 -6.49 7.89 7.18
C THR A 171 -5.13 8.49 6.89
N GLY A 172 -5.10 9.75 6.48
CA GLY A 172 -3.84 10.40 6.10
C GLY A 172 -4.05 11.72 5.38
N GLU A 173 -3.04 12.09 4.61
CA GLU A 173 -3.02 13.34 3.86
C GLU A 173 -3.65 13.17 2.47
N TRP A 174 -4.25 14.25 2.00
CA TRP A 174 -4.98 14.35 0.74
C TRP A 174 -4.54 15.57 -0.04
N ARG A 175 -4.50 15.43 -1.35
CA ARG A 175 -4.31 16.53 -2.29
C ARG A 175 -5.16 16.28 -3.54
N ASP A 176 -5.99 17.25 -3.92
CA ASP A 176 -6.85 17.18 -5.12
C ASP A 176 -7.60 15.83 -5.25
N ASP A 177 -8.31 15.42 -4.17
CA ASP A 177 -9.09 14.18 -4.07
C ASP A 177 -8.27 12.87 -4.08
N LYS A 178 -6.95 12.93 -3.98
CA LYS A 178 -6.06 11.77 -3.97
C LYS A 178 -5.33 11.63 -2.65
N TYR A 179 -4.96 10.41 -2.28
CA TYR A 179 -3.99 10.17 -1.21
C TYR A 179 -2.66 10.77 -1.61
N ASP A 180 -2.07 11.58 -0.75
CA ASP A 180 -0.81 12.28 -1.03
C ASP A 180 -0.18 12.68 0.31
N GLY A 181 1.12 12.44 0.50
CA GLY A 181 1.79 12.56 1.79
C GLY A 181 1.73 11.27 2.62
N VAL A 182 1.73 11.38 3.96
CA VAL A 182 1.74 10.22 4.84
C VAL A 182 0.32 9.74 5.16
N GLY A 183 0.12 8.42 5.09
CA GLY A 183 -1.19 7.85 5.39
C GLY A 183 -1.16 6.36 5.71
N THR A 184 -2.26 5.93 6.34
CA THR A 184 -2.53 4.53 6.66
C THR A 184 -3.73 4.05 5.86
N PHE A 185 -3.56 2.96 5.12
CA PHE A 185 -4.65 2.23 4.49
C PHE A 185 -4.81 0.87 5.17
N ILE A 186 -6.03 0.56 5.60
CA ILE A 186 -6.42 -0.75 6.13
C ILE A 186 -7.48 -1.30 5.18
N TRP A 187 -7.19 -2.45 4.57
CA TRP A 187 -8.14 -3.14 3.69
C TRP A 187 -9.21 -3.89 4.51
N SER A 188 -10.31 -4.24 3.88
CA SER A 188 -11.40 -5.01 4.48
C SER A 188 -10.97 -6.41 4.98
N ASP A 189 -9.89 -6.96 4.45
CA ASP A 189 -9.26 -8.21 4.89
C ASP A 189 -8.19 -8.03 5.97
N ASN A 190 -8.09 -6.83 6.57
CA ASN A 190 -7.12 -6.43 7.60
C ASN A 190 -5.65 -6.34 7.14
N ARG A 191 -5.34 -6.44 5.86
CA ARG A 191 -4.04 -5.98 5.37
C ARG A 191 -3.89 -4.51 5.69
N LYS A 192 -2.67 -4.07 5.97
CA LYS A 192 -2.39 -2.68 6.36
C LYS A 192 -1.16 -2.15 5.64
N TYR A 193 -1.24 -0.93 5.18
CA TYR A 193 -0.10 -0.15 4.72
C TYR A 193 0.00 1.14 5.53
N VAL A 194 1.19 1.46 5.98
CA VAL A 194 1.53 2.74 6.63
C VAL A 194 2.74 3.31 5.91
N GLY A 195 2.62 4.49 5.34
CA GLY A 195 3.74 5.08 4.61
C GLY A 195 3.34 6.25 3.72
N GLU A 196 4.23 6.56 2.81
CA GLU A 196 4.08 7.68 1.89
C GLU A 196 3.21 7.32 0.68
N TRP A 197 2.45 8.31 0.23
CA TRP A 197 1.55 8.24 -0.90
C TRP A 197 1.84 9.41 -1.85
N SER A 198 1.74 9.17 -3.12
CA SER A 198 1.77 10.21 -4.14
C SER A 198 0.74 9.92 -5.23
N ASN A 199 -0.13 10.90 -5.50
CA ASN A 199 -1.19 10.78 -6.50
C ASN A 199 -2.05 9.50 -6.37
N GLY A 200 -2.37 9.07 -5.13
CA GLY A 200 -3.19 7.89 -4.84
C GLY A 200 -2.45 6.56 -4.90
N ARG A 201 -1.12 6.57 -5.02
CA ARG A 201 -0.28 5.36 -5.08
C ARG A 201 0.71 5.35 -3.94
N ARG A 202 1.02 4.15 -3.42
CA ARG A 202 2.14 3.97 -2.48
C ARG A 202 3.42 4.37 -3.17
N ASN A 203 4.18 5.27 -2.55
CA ASN A 203 5.40 5.83 -3.12
C ASN A 203 6.28 6.36 -2.00
N GLY A 204 7.60 6.21 -2.07
CA GLY A 204 8.49 6.54 -0.95
C GLY A 204 8.57 5.43 0.09
N SER A 205 8.82 5.77 1.35
CA SER A 205 9.00 4.82 2.45
C SER A 205 7.66 4.30 2.96
N GLY A 206 7.57 3.00 3.26
CA GLY A 206 6.35 2.43 3.83
C GLY A 206 6.48 1.02 4.35
N VAL A 207 5.54 0.66 5.23
CA VAL A 207 5.41 -0.66 5.84
C VAL A 207 4.09 -1.28 5.41
N PHE A 208 4.17 -2.45 4.83
CA PHE A 208 3.00 -3.29 4.54
C PHE A 208 2.97 -4.48 5.49
N MET A 209 1.80 -4.80 6.01
CA MET A 209 1.54 -5.90 6.94
C MET A 209 0.38 -6.75 6.43
N SER A 210 0.60 -8.06 6.37
CA SER A 210 -0.43 -9.05 6.07
C SER A 210 -0.97 -9.66 7.38
N PRO A 211 -2.27 -9.99 7.47
CA PRO A 211 -2.82 -10.75 8.60
C PRO A 211 -2.19 -12.14 8.77
N ALA A 212 -1.63 -12.70 7.70
CA ALA A 212 -0.89 -13.96 7.74
C ALA A 212 0.45 -13.86 8.48
N GLY A 213 0.94 -12.63 8.73
CA GLY A 213 2.19 -12.37 9.42
C GLY A 213 3.33 -11.92 8.50
N ASP A 214 3.09 -11.85 7.18
CA ASP A 214 4.08 -11.30 6.25
C ASP A 214 4.16 -9.78 6.38
N ASN A 215 5.38 -9.26 6.44
CA ASN A 215 5.63 -7.83 6.52
C ASN A 215 6.68 -7.43 5.49
N TYR A 216 6.49 -6.26 4.89
CA TYR A 216 7.51 -5.57 4.11
C TYR A 216 7.72 -4.17 4.67
N GLU A 217 8.94 -3.79 4.87
CA GLU A 217 9.38 -2.44 5.23
C GLU A 217 10.43 -1.99 4.23
N GLY A 218 10.19 -0.90 3.53
CA GLY A 218 11.13 -0.43 2.49
C GLY A 218 10.54 0.62 1.58
N MET A 219 11.20 0.76 0.44
CA MET A 219 10.85 1.75 -0.59
C MET A 219 9.79 1.22 -1.53
N TRP A 220 8.92 2.12 -1.94
CA TRP A 220 7.80 1.89 -2.86
C TRP A 220 7.86 2.86 -4.03
N ALA A 221 7.56 2.38 -5.21
CA ALA A 221 7.32 3.21 -6.39
C ALA A 221 6.06 2.72 -7.11
N HIS A 222 5.06 3.62 -7.27
CA HIS A 222 3.82 3.32 -8.02
C HIS A 222 3.10 2.03 -7.61
N ASN A 223 3.01 1.76 -6.29
CA ASN A 223 2.41 0.58 -5.66
C ASN A 223 3.25 -0.70 -5.67
N VAL A 224 4.48 -0.71 -6.18
CA VAL A 224 5.39 -1.85 -6.14
C VAL A 224 6.54 -1.61 -5.18
N CYS A 225 7.08 -2.70 -4.60
CA CYS A 225 8.33 -2.64 -3.83
C CYS A 225 9.49 -2.38 -4.78
N GLU A 226 10.25 -1.33 -4.52
CA GLU A 226 11.35 -0.86 -5.38
C GLU A 226 12.47 -0.29 -4.51
N GLY A 227 13.75 -0.55 -4.86
CA GLY A 227 14.88 -0.06 -4.06
C GLY A 227 15.17 -0.94 -2.85
N GLN A 228 15.64 -0.38 -1.74
CA GLN A 228 16.02 -1.14 -0.55
C GLN A 228 14.81 -1.45 0.34
N GLY A 229 14.78 -2.66 0.87
CA GLY A 229 13.72 -3.07 1.77
C GLY A 229 14.03 -4.37 2.53
N ARG A 230 13.13 -4.70 3.45
CA ARG A 230 13.18 -5.89 4.29
C ARG A 230 11.82 -6.58 4.27
N CYS A 231 11.83 -7.87 3.95
CA CYS A 231 10.67 -8.75 4.11
C CYS A 231 10.86 -9.68 5.28
N ARG A 232 9.79 -9.88 6.04
CA ARG A 232 9.65 -10.99 6.98
C ARG A 232 8.39 -11.77 6.62
N TYR A 233 8.55 -13.08 6.42
CA TYR A 233 7.46 -13.98 6.09
C TYR A 233 6.92 -14.68 7.34
N ALA A 234 5.69 -15.14 7.26
CA ALA A 234 5.01 -15.83 8.37
C ALA A 234 5.72 -17.12 8.82
N ASP A 235 6.41 -17.78 7.92
CA ASP A 235 7.21 -19.00 8.20
C ASP A 235 8.54 -18.71 8.92
N GLY A 236 8.87 -17.43 9.18
CA GLY A 236 10.10 -16.97 9.80
C GLY A 236 11.22 -16.61 8.82
N THR A 237 11.03 -16.83 7.53
CA THR A 237 11.96 -16.42 6.47
C THR A 237 12.14 -14.89 6.50
N LEU A 238 13.38 -14.44 6.31
CA LEU A 238 13.77 -13.03 6.22
C LEU A 238 14.51 -12.76 4.91
N TYR A 239 14.25 -11.59 4.32
CA TYR A 239 15.07 -11.04 3.26
C TYR A 239 15.32 -9.55 3.53
N GLU A 240 16.56 -9.12 3.36
CA GLU A 240 16.98 -7.72 3.45
C GLU A 240 17.89 -7.41 2.26
N GLY A 241 17.49 -6.46 1.42
CA GLY A 241 18.24 -6.14 0.21
C GLY A 241 17.45 -5.34 -0.80
N GLY A 242 17.90 -5.40 -2.05
CA GLY A 242 17.26 -4.71 -3.16
C GLY A 242 15.97 -5.37 -3.63
N PHE A 243 15.05 -4.54 -4.08
CA PHE A 243 13.79 -4.92 -4.72
C PHE A 243 13.64 -4.23 -6.06
N LYS A 244 13.07 -4.93 -7.01
CA LYS A 244 12.61 -4.40 -8.29
C LYS A 244 11.33 -5.10 -8.69
N ASP A 245 10.29 -4.32 -9.00
CA ASP A 245 8.97 -4.86 -9.41
C ASP A 245 8.42 -5.93 -8.44
N ASN A 246 8.49 -5.68 -7.11
CA ASN A 246 8.13 -6.60 -6.02
C ASN A 246 9.01 -7.86 -5.88
N MET A 247 10.08 -8.01 -6.63
CA MET A 247 10.97 -9.17 -6.59
C MET A 247 12.32 -8.80 -5.98
N TRP A 248 12.96 -9.74 -5.30
CA TRP A 248 14.34 -9.59 -4.82
C TRP A 248 15.27 -9.33 -5.98
N HIS A 249 16.12 -8.32 -5.87
CA HIS A 249 17.01 -7.88 -6.94
C HIS A 249 18.25 -7.20 -6.40
N GLY A 250 19.38 -7.30 -7.13
CA GLY A 250 20.65 -6.74 -6.66
C GLY A 250 21.23 -7.55 -5.50
N ASN A 251 21.95 -6.91 -4.58
CA ASN A 251 22.54 -7.59 -3.43
C ASN A 251 21.55 -7.69 -2.28
N GLY A 252 21.59 -8.82 -1.57
CA GLY A 252 20.73 -9.02 -0.40
C GLY A 252 21.21 -10.14 0.51
N LYS A 253 20.60 -10.19 1.69
CA LYS A 253 20.74 -11.25 2.68
C LYS A 253 19.40 -11.95 2.82
N TYR A 254 19.41 -13.26 2.64
CA TYR A 254 18.28 -14.14 2.83
C TYR A 254 18.56 -15.08 4.00
N VAL A 255 17.58 -15.25 4.90
CA VAL A 255 17.62 -16.21 6.00
C VAL A 255 16.38 -17.07 5.90
N ALA A 256 16.53 -18.34 5.61
CA ALA A 256 15.42 -19.28 5.55
C ALA A 256 14.92 -19.67 6.94
N ALA A 257 13.73 -20.26 7.00
CA ALA A 257 13.13 -20.76 8.24
C ALA A 257 13.95 -21.87 8.92
N ASP A 258 14.72 -22.65 8.13
CA ASP A 258 15.64 -23.68 8.62
C ASP A 258 16.99 -23.14 9.09
N SER A 259 17.17 -21.82 9.11
CA SER A 259 18.42 -21.10 9.41
C SER A 259 19.50 -21.15 8.32
N THR A 260 19.20 -21.60 7.10
CA THR A 260 20.08 -21.40 5.96
C THR A 260 20.21 -19.91 5.68
N VAL A 261 21.43 -19.40 5.53
CA VAL A 261 21.71 -18.01 5.21
C VAL A 261 22.37 -17.88 3.86
N TYR A 262 21.85 -16.99 3.01
CA TYR A 262 22.53 -16.61 1.76
C TYR A 262 22.79 -15.11 1.75
N GLU A 263 24.02 -14.74 1.41
CA GLU A 263 24.44 -13.35 1.21
C GLU A 263 25.06 -13.21 -0.19
N GLY A 264 24.42 -12.46 -1.07
CA GLY A 264 24.88 -12.34 -2.45
C GLY A 264 23.89 -11.67 -3.38
N GLY A 265 24.11 -11.91 -4.69
CA GLY A 265 23.29 -11.36 -5.76
C GLY A 265 21.95 -12.05 -5.94
N PHE A 266 20.95 -11.27 -6.31
CA PHE A 266 19.59 -11.70 -6.67
C PHE A 266 19.16 -11.08 -7.99
N LYS A 267 18.43 -11.82 -8.77
CA LYS A 267 17.77 -11.35 -9.98
C LYS A 267 16.40 -12.02 -10.09
N GLU A 268 15.34 -11.20 -10.22
CA GLU A 268 13.96 -11.70 -10.38
C GLU A 268 13.56 -12.74 -9.31
N GLY A 269 13.96 -12.46 -8.03
CA GLY A 269 13.66 -13.31 -6.89
C GLY A 269 14.58 -14.53 -6.71
N LYS A 270 15.52 -14.79 -7.61
CA LYS A 270 16.43 -15.95 -7.56
C LYS A 270 17.85 -15.51 -7.25
N ARG A 271 18.62 -16.38 -6.57
CA ARG A 271 20.07 -16.20 -6.37
C ARG A 271 20.73 -16.11 -7.73
N ASN A 272 21.57 -15.09 -7.94
CA ASN A 272 22.22 -14.83 -9.24
C ASN A 272 23.48 -13.99 -9.05
N GLY A 273 24.55 -14.29 -9.79
CA GLY A 273 25.84 -13.66 -9.60
C GLY A 273 26.67 -14.35 -8.51
N THR A 274 27.46 -13.61 -7.76
CA THR A 274 28.31 -14.19 -6.68
C THR A 274 27.59 -14.14 -5.32
N GLY A 275 27.85 -15.16 -4.50
CA GLY A 275 27.28 -15.21 -3.15
C GLY A 275 27.87 -16.28 -2.26
N VAL A 276 27.55 -16.16 -0.97
CA VAL A 276 27.95 -17.13 0.06
C VAL A 276 26.68 -17.71 0.68
N MET A 277 26.64 -19.04 0.78
CA MET A 277 25.58 -19.76 1.48
C MET A 277 26.15 -20.48 2.69
N TYR A 278 25.53 -20.28 3.83
CA TYR A 278 25.82 -20.99 5.09
C TYR A 278 24.66 -21.93 5.37
N PHE A 279 24.98 -23.21 5.52
CA PHE A 279 23.99 -24.25 5.81
C PHE A 279 23.88 -24.51 7.32
N PRO A 280 22.72 -24.99 7.82
CA PRO A 280 22.53 -25.26 9.24
C PRO A 280 23.48 -26.33 9.82
N ASN A 281 23.96 -27.24 8.98
CA ASN A 281 24.91 -28.29 9.37
C ASN A 281 26.36 -27.78 9.48
N GLY A 282 26.61 -26.49 9.20
CA GLY A 282 27.92 -25.87 9.24
C GLY A 282 28.70 -25.87 7.89
N ASP A 283 28.14 -26.42 6.83
CA ASP A 283 28.70 -26.31 5.50
C ASP A 283 28.65 -24.87 4.98
N VAL A 284 29.58 -24.53 4.10
CA VAL A 284 29.62 -23.21 3.45
C VAL A 284 29.88 -23.38 1.98
N TYR A 285 29.05 -22.73 1.13
CA TYR A 285 29.36 -22.56 -0.28
C TYR A 285 29.67 -21.10 -0.58
N LYS A 286 30.73 -20.83 -1.30
CA LYS A 286 31.08 -19.50 -1.82
C LYS A 286 31.38 -19.61 -3.31
N GLY A 287 30.58 -18.97 -4.15
CA GLY A 287 30.80 -19.10 -5.61
C GLY A 287 29.74 -18.35 -6.42
N GLU A 288 29.60 -18.79 -7.65
CA GLU A 288 28.71 -18.24 -8.65
C GLU A 288 27.35 -18.95 -8.63
N TRP A 289 26.30 -18.19 -8.95
CA TRP A 289 24.93 -18.61 -8.95
C TRP A 289 24.22 -18.13 -10.21
N GLN A 290 23.39 -18.98 -10.78
CA GLN A 290 22.50 -18.64 -11.89
C GLN A 290 21.14 -19.27 -11.65
N ASP A 291 20.08 -18.47 -11.73
CA ASP A 291 18.68 -18.92 -11.56
C ASP A 291 18.39 -19.74 -10.29
N GLY A 292 19.17 -19.49 -9.24
CA GLY A 292 19.05 -20.19 -7.95
C GLY A 292 19.96 -21.38 -7.76
N LEU A 293 20.70 -21.82 -8.80
CA LEU A 293 21.61 -22.97 -8.79
C LEU A 293 23.07 -22.52 -8.71
N ARG A 294 23.94 -23.33 -8.08
CA ARG A 294 25.38 -23.14 -8.08
C ARG A 294 25.92 -23.43 -9.47
N THR A 295 26.76 -22.54 -9.97
CA THR A 295 27.34 -22.63 -11.32
C THR A 295 28.75 -22.03 -11.35
N GLY A 296 29.46 -22.15 -12.46
CA GLY A 296 30.77 -21.52 -12.65
C GLY A 296 31.80 -21.91 -11.60
N LYS A 297 32.55 -20.97 -11.09
CA LYS A 297 33.57 -21.19 -10.07
C LYS A 297 33.01 -21.13 -8.66
N GLY A 298 33.35 -22.12 -7.82
CA GLY A 298 32.91 -22.12 -6.42
C GLY A 298 33.77 -22.98 -5.51
N THR A 299 33.73 -22.63 -4.23
CA THR A 299 34.32 -23.37 -3.12
C THR A 299 33.22 -23.87 -2.21
N TYR A 300 33.21 -25.16 -1.93
CA TYR A 300 32.38 -25.77 -0.93
C TYR A 300 33.23 -26.27 0.24
N THR A 301 32.93 -25.86 1.43
CA THR A 301 33.58 -26.29 2.66
C THR A 301 32.60 -27.08 3.47
N TRP A 302 32.82 -28.34 3.68
CA TRP A 302 32.00 -29.17 4.57
C TRP A 302 32.34 -28.92 6.03
N ALA A 303 31.39 -29.16 6.91
CA ALA A 303 31.55 -29.01 8.35
C ALA A 303 32.65 -29.91 8.94
N ASN A 304 32.95 -31.02 8.29
CA ASN A 304 34.03 -31.92 8.69
C ASN A 304 35.43 -31.40 8.30
N GLY A 305 35.50 -30.28 7.59
CA GLY A 305 36.73 -29.65 7.15
C GLY A 305 37.21 -30.04 5.73
N ASP A 306 36.48 -30.85 5.00
CA ASP A 306 36.74 -31.10 3.58
C ASP A 306 36.49 -29.84 2.77
N VAL A 307 37.21 -29.65 1.68
CA VAL A 307 37.08 -28.47 0.80
C VAL A 307 37.12 -28.89 -0.65
N TYR A 308 36.08 -28.55 -1.40
CA TYR A 308 36.10 -28.59 -2.86
C TYR A 308 36.28 -27.18 -3.43
N GLU A 309 37.17 -27.02 -4.35
CA GLU A 309 37.41 -25.80 -5.13
C GLU A 309 37.42 -26.14 -6.62
N GLY A 310 36.44 -25.70 -7.37
CA GLY A 310 36.33 -26.08 -8.78
C GLY A 310 35.11 -25.52 -9.48
N ASN A 311 34.78 -26.18 -10.59
CA ASN A 311 33.64 -25.81 -11.43
C ASN A 311 32.35 -26.48 -10.91
N TRP A 312 31.25 -25.78 -11.08
CA TRP A 312 29.88 -26.17 -10.72
C TRP A 312 28.98 -26.04 -11.92
N GLU A 313 28.06 -26.93 -12.09
CA GLU A 313 26.97 -26.89 -13.06
C GLU A 313 25.71 -27.50 -12.42
N ASP A 314 24.60 -26.78 -12.44
CA ASP A 314 23.30 -27.22 -11.92
C ASP A 314 23.36 -27.87 -10.52
N ASP A 315 24.02 -27.16 -9.57
CA ASP A 315 24.23 -27.58 -8.18
C ASP A 315 25.20 -28.78 -7.98
N ALA A 316 25.81 -29.33 -9.03
CA ALA A 316 26.79 -30.41 -8.95
C ALA A 316 28.21 -29.92 -9.22
N MET A 317 29.20 -30.57 -8.58
CA MET A 317 30.62 -30.44 -8.98
C MET A 317 30.76 -31.02 -10.38
N ASN A 318 31.21 -30.20 -11.35
CA ASN A 318 31.28 -30.58 -12.74
C ASN A 318 32.47 -29.88 -13.42
N GLY A 319 33.25 -30.61 -14.23
CA GLY A 319 34.48 -30.10 -14.83
C GLY A 319 35.71 -30.17 -13.92
N ALA A 320 36.67 -29.27 -14.09
CA ALA A 320 37.93 -29.33 -13.34
C ALA A 320 37.77 -28.84 -11.89
N GLY A 321 38.36 -29.54 -10.93
CA GLY A 321 38.31 -29.18 -9.52
C GLY A 321 39.38 -29.85 -8.67
N VAL A 322 39.47 -29.38 -7.43
CA VAL A 322 40.35 -29.92 -6.40
C VAL A 322 39.53 -30.21 -5.17
N LEU A 323 39.50 -31.45 -4.73
CA LEU A 323 38.93 -31.87 -3.46
C LEU A 323 40.09 -32.13 -2.48
N ARG A 324 40.04 -31.45 -1.32
CA ARG A 324 40.95 -31.65 -0.18
C ARG A 324 40.14 -32.17 0.98
N MET A 325 40.53 -33.32 1.52
CA MET A 325 39.89 -33.92 2.66
C MET A 325 40.60 -33.53 3.95
N ALA A 326 39.87 -33.44 5.05
CA ALA A 326 40.39 -33.06 6.37
C ALA A 326 41.46 -34.05 6.89
N ASP A 327 41.43 -35.30 6.43
CA ASP A 327 42.42 -36.35 6.77
C ASP A 327 43.73 -36.24 5.96
N GLY A 328 43.90 -35.23 5.09
CA GLY A 328 45.06 -34.95 4.28
C GLY A 328 45.03 -35.55 2.87
N ARG A 329 44.05 -36.37 2.52
CA ARG A 329 43.83 -36.84 1.15
C ARG A 329 43.44 -35.70 0.22
N ARG A 330 43.78 -35.84 -1.04
CA ARG A 330 43.45 -34.85 -2.07
C ARG A 330 43.15 -35.52 -3.41
N TYR A 331 42.18 -35.00 -4.13
CA TYR A 331 42.00 -35.28 -5.55
C TYR A 331 42.10 -33.98 -6.37
N ASN A 332 42.76 -34.04 -7.50
CA ASN A 332 42.85 -32.94 -8.47
C ASN A 332 42.61 -33.53 -9.87
N GLY A 333 41.47 -33.17 -10.44
CA GLY A 333 41.06 -33.75 -11.73
C GLY A 333 39.66 -33.28 -12.16
N GLY A 334 39.06 -34.07 -13.04
CA GLY A 334 37.72 -33.87 -13.54
C GLY A 334 36.65 -34.37 -12.57
N PHE A 335 35.49 -33.77 -12.65
CA PHE A 335 34.26 -34.17 -11.93
C PHE A 335 33.11 -34.22 -12.93
N VAL A 336 32.18 -35.16 -12.73
CA VAL A 336 30.89 -35.25 -13.41
C VAL A 336 29.83 -35.61 -12.37
N GLU A 337 28.79 -34.83 -12.28
CA GLU A 337 27.67 -35.03 -11.31
C GLU A 337 28.14 -35.27 -9.85
N GLY A 338 29.22 -34.57 -9.46
CA GLY A 338 29.77 -34.65 -8.10
C GLY A 338 30.77 -35.74 -7.87
N LEU A 339 31.02 -36.63 -8.86
CA LEU A 339 31.97 -37.75 -8.77
C LEU A 339 33.25 -37.47 -9.56
N GLU A 340 34.40 -37.97 -9.05
CA GLU A 340 35.68 -37.93 -9.74
C GLU A 340 35.55 -38.62 -11.12
N HIS A 341 35.95 -37.95 -12.19
CA HIS A 341 35.76 -38.46 -13.53
C HIS A 341 36.86 -37.95 -14.49
N GLY A 342 37.28 -38.80 -15.46
CA GLY A 342 38.32 -38.45 -16.42
C GLY A 342 39.72 -38.48 -15.80
N ALA A 343 40.65 -37.76 -16.43
CA ALA A 343 42.05 -37.71 -15.97
C ALA A 343 42.15 -36.98 -14.62
N GLY A 344 42.90 -37.56 -13.68
CA GLY A 344 43.07 -36.99 -12.35
C GLY A 344 44.25 -37.58 -11.58
N VAL A 345 44.57 -36.90 -10.47
CA VAL A 345 45.59 -37.31 -9.50
C VAL A 345 44.94 -37.39 -8.12
N ALA A 346 44.83 -38.58 -7.59
CA ALA A 346 44.55 -38.80 -6.16
C ALA A 346 45.85 -38.85 -5.38
N THR A 347 45.88 -38.19 -4.22
CA THR A 347 47.02 -38.16 -3.32
C THR A 347 46.55 -38.63 -1.95
N ASP A 348 47.13 -39.66 -1.40
CA ASP A 348 46.85 -40.16 -0.07
C ASP A 348 47.51 -39.28 1.01
N ALA A 349 47.11 -39.45 2.29
CA ALA A 349 47.59 -38.65 3.42
C ALA A 349 49.10 -38.76 3.65
N ASP A 350 49.75 -39.90 3.22
CA ASP A 350 51.18 -40.10 3.27
C ASP A 350 51.92 -39.46 2.09
N GLY A 351 51.23 -38.85 1.14
CA GLY A 351 51.75 -38.21 -0.05
C GLY A 351 51.88 -39.12 -1.28
N THR A 352 51.48 -40.39 -1.19
CA THR A 352 51.45 -41.32 -2.33
C THR A 352 50.43 -40.83 -3.37
N ARG A 353 50.86 -40.76 -4.64
CA ARG A 353 50.05 -40.22 -5.76
C ARG A 353 49.64 -41.32 -6.72
N TYR A 354 48.40 -41.28 -7.16
CA TYR A 354 47.82 -42.17 -8.16
C TYR A 354 47.38 -41.32 -9.37
N GLU A 355 48.14 -41.40 -10.45
CA GLU A 355 47.87 -40.63 -11.67
C GLU A 355 47.25 -41.56 -12.71
N GLY A 356 46.04 -41.25 -13.16
CA GLY A 356 45.30 -42.09 -14.12
C GLY A 356 43.91 -41.56 -14.43
N VAL A 357 43.03 -42.46 -14.90
CA VAL A 357 41.67 -42.14 -15.28
C VAL A 357 40.68 -42.64 -14.20
N PHE A 358 39.70 -41.79 -13.86
CA PHE A 358 38.63 -42.10 -12.93
C PHE A 358 37.29 -42.21 -13.68
N VAL A 359 36.46 -43.13 -13.29
CA VAL A 359 35.07 -43.29 -13.77
C VAL A 359 34.16 -43.44 -12.58
N GLU A 360 33.19 -42.54 -12.44
CA GLU A 360 32.24 -42.53 -11.34
C GLU A 360 32.87 -42.68 -9.94
N GLY A 361 33.95 -41.94 -9.68
CA GLY A 361 34.71 -41.96 -8.41
C GLY A 361 35.68 -43.13 -8.25
N GLN A 362 35.77 -44.03 -9.22
CA GLN A 362 36.62 -45.21 -9.15
C GLN A 362 37.82 -45.15 -10.13
N ARG A 363 38.97 -45.66 -9.70
CA ARG A 363 40.15 -45.79 -10.59
C ARG A 363 39.84 -46.79 -11.70
N ASN A 364 40.16 -46.44 -12.94
CA ASN A 364 39.88 -47.30 -14.11
C ASN A 364 40.95 -47.19 -15.17
N GLY A 365 41.50 -48.33 -15.64
CA GLY A 365 42.62 -48.38 -16.58
C GLY A 365 43.98 -48.21 -15.91
N SER A 366 44.98 -47.81 -16.71
CA SER A 366 46.36 -47.70 -16.28
C SER A 366 46.60 -46.55 -15.31
N PHE A 367 47.32 -46.84 -14.23
CA PHE A 367 47.74 -45.87 -13.22
C PHE A 367 49.25 -45.90 -13.01
N ILE A 368 49.83 -44.69 -12.84
CA ILE A 368 51.19 -44.52 -12.36
C ILE A 368 51.14 -44.16 -10.88
N VAL A 369 51.75 -44.95 -10.02
CA VAL A 369 51.85 -44.70 -8.59
C VAL A 369 53.19 -44.10 -8.24
N LYS A 370 53.23 -42.96 -7.56
CA LYS A 370 54.44 -42.23 -7.17
C LYS A 370 54.49 -42.01 -5.66
N ASP A 371 55.67 -41.92 -5.11
CA ASP A 371 55.91 -41.48 -3.74
C ASP A 371 55.74 -39.94 -3.61
N ALA A 372 55.81 -39.43 -2.37
CA ALA A 372 55.72 -38.01 -2.09
C ALA A 372 56.81 -37.15 -2.77
N GLN A 373 57.94 -37.73 -3.12
CA GLN A 373 59.06 -37.08 -3.83
C GLN A 373 58.88 -37.11 -5.36
N GLY A 374 57.84 -37.84 -5.86
CA GLY A 374 57.52 -37.98 -7.27
C GLY A 374 58.21 -39.13 -7.98
N ASN A 375 58.93 -40.04 -7.24
CA ASN A 375 59.50 -41.23 -7.82
C ASN A 375 58.43 -42.25 -8.12
N ILE A 376 58.54 -42.95 -9.27
CA ILE A 376 57.61 -44.02 -9.65
C ILE A 376 57.82 -45.23 -8.73
N LEU A 377 56.83 -45.65 -8.01
CA LEU A 377 56.79 -46.82 -7.17
C LEU A 377 56.35 -48.04 -7.97
N ARG A 378 55.30 -47.87 -8.80
CA ARG A 378 54.77 -48.93 -9.68
C ARG A 378 53.81 -48.36 -10.74
N GLU A 379 53.55 -49.19 -11.74
CA GLU A 379 52.49 -49.09 -12.69
C GLU A 379 51.47 -50.22 -12.41
N CYS A 380 50.18 -49.98 -12.53
CA CYS A 380 49.19 -51.01 -12.29
C CYS A 380 47.88 -50.68 -13.06
N GLU A 381 47.10 -51.71 -13.33
CA GLU A 381 45.76 -51.57 -13.93
C GLU A 381 44.66 -51.62 -12.85
N TYR A 382 43.62 -50.92 -13.09
CA TYR A 382 42.40 -50.97 -12.26
C TYR A 382 41.22 -51.23 -13.16
N ASN A 383 40.28 -52.09 -12.65
CA ASN A 383 38.99 -52.26 -13.25
C ASN A 383 37.93 -51.83 -12.22
N LEU A 384 37.39 -50.62 -12.41
CA LEU A 384 36.41 -50.00 -11.50
C LEU A 384 36.80 -50.13 -10.02
N GLY A 385 38.00 -49.69 -9.66
CA GLY A 385 38.51 -49.62 -8.30
C GLY A 385 39.21 -50.92 -7.82
N ILE A 386 39.11 -52.03 -8.53
CA ILE A 386 39.80 -53.29 -8.23
C ILE A 386 41.10 -53.30 -8.97
N ILE A 387 42.19 -53.59 -8.26
CA ILE A 387 43.53 -53.74 -8.87
C ILE A 387 43.65 -55.12 -9.52
N ASP A 388 44.03 -55.18 -10.76
CA ASP A 388 44.30 -56.43 -11.48
C ASP A 388 45.66 -57.02 -11.16
#